data_79b35c167143885c11f435f917aad34b
#
_entry.id   79b35c167143885c11f435f917aad34b
#
_cell.length_a   1.000
_cell.length_b   1.000
_cell.length_c   1.000
_cell.angle_alpha   90.00
_cell.angle_beta   90.00
_cell.angle_gamma   90.00
#
_symmetry.space_group_name_H-M   'P 1'
#
loop_
_entity.id
_entity.type
_entity.pdbx_description
1 polymer ?
#
loop_
_entity_poly.entity_id
_entity_poly.type
_entity_poly.pdbx_seq_one_letter_code
_entity_poly.pdbx_strand_id
1 'polypeptide(L)'
;MINTRVAIITDSKDIFEWRNDELTRKMSHTTDIVEWEGHSAWFASSLESKNRLLLLCENENGSKKIAVVRFDVSSTRALVSINLSPEMRGKGISKQCLSESIKKFKNEFPQVVALDAEIKPENIASQRVFKSVGFVNVRDDVSTLYFEYLIC
;
A
#
# COMPACT_ATOMS: atom_id res chain seq x y z
N MET A 1 9.72 10.12 -12.91
CA MET A 1 10.44 9.35 -11.87
C MET A 1 9.86 9.66 -10.49
N ILE A 2 9.86 8.69 -9.58
CA ILE A 2 9.33 8.87 -8.23
C ILE A 2 10.40 8.61 -7.19
N ASN A 3 10.17 9.15 -5.99
CA ASN A 3 10.98 8.92 -4.82
C ASN A 3 10.13 8.23 -3.76
N THR A 4 10.69 7.22 -3.07
CA THR A 4 10.01 6.57 -1.95
C THR A 4 10.80 6.82 -0.68
N ARG A 5 10.08 7.15 0.38
CA ARG A 5 10.66 7.38 1.70
C ARG A 5 9.74 6.82 2.80
N VAL A 6 10.30 6.62 3.97
CA VAL A 6 9.48 6.24 5.13
C VAL A 6 8.53 7.41 5.44
N ALA A 7 7.26 7.09 5.69
CA ALA A 7 6.27 8.10 6.07
C ALA A 7 6.64 8.72 7.43
N ILE A 8 6.30 9.98 7.58
CA ILE A 8 6.52 10.73 8.83
C ILE A 8 5.19 11.28 9.33
N ILE A 9 5.16 11.76 10.56
CA ILE A 9 3.91 12.16 11.22
C ILE A 9 3.12 13.23 10.44
N THR A 10 3.81 14.11 9.73
CA THR A 10 3.17 15.15 8.93
C THR A 10 2.48 14.62 7.67
N ASP A 11 2.68 13.35 7.31
CA ASP A 11 1.98 12.73 6.19
C ASP A 11 0.58 12.23 6.59
N SER A 12 0.28 12.19 7.88
CA SER A 12 -0.94 11.59 8.43
C SER A 12 -2.23 12.15 7.80
N LYS A 13 -2.29 13.46 7.64
CA LYS A 13 -3.49 14.13 7.12
C LYS A 13 -3.79 13.72 5.68
N ASP A 14 -2.79 13.72 4.81
CA ASP A 14 -2.98 13.33 3.41
C ASP A 14 -3.42 11.87 3.31
N ILE A 15 -2.77 10.99 4.07
CA ILE A 15 -3.12 9.56 4.08
C ILE A 15 -4.53 9.36 4.62
N PHE A 16 -4.92 10.11 5.64
CA PHE A 16 -6.27 10.10 6.17
C PHE A 16 -7.31 10.47 5.10
N GLU A 17 -7.06 11.55 4.36
CA GLU A 17 -7.95 11.99 3.29
C GLU A 17 -8.04 10.94 2.18
N TRP A 18 -6.92 10.31 1.82
CA TRP A 18 -6.92 9.26 0.80
C TRP A 18 -7.72 8.03 1.25
N ARG A 19 -7.60 7.64 2.54
CA ARG A 19 -8.37 6.51 3.08
C ARG A 19 -9.87 6.76 3.04
N ASN A 20 -10.29 8.01 3.23
CA ASN A 20 -11.71 8.38 3.27
C ASN A 20 -12.29 8.74 1.91
N ASP A 21 -11.49 8.72 0.86
CA ASP A 21 -11.99 8.88 -0.50
C ASP A 21 -13.05 7.81 -0.79
N GLU A 22 -14.16 8.21 -1.41
CA GLU A 22 -15.30 7.32 -1.63
C GLU A 22 -14.93 6.04 -2.41
N LEU A 23 -14.20 6.19 -3.52
CA LEU A 23 -13.79 5.05 -4.33
C LEU A 23 -12.81 4.17 -3.58
N THR A 24 -11.87 4.76 -2.84
CA THR A 24 -10.90 4.00 -2.03
C THR A 24 -11.63 3.17 -0.99
N ARG A 25 -12.63 3.74 -0.29
CA ARG A 25 -13.43 2.99 0.70
C ARG A 25 -14.19 1.84 0.04
N LYS A 26 -14.79 2.10 -1.11
CA LYS A 26 -15.54 1.09 -1.86
C LYS A 26 -14.66 -0.10 -2.23
N MET A 27 -13.40 0.14 -2.56
CA MET A 27 -12.45 -0.91 -2.97
C MET A 27 -11.72 -1.55 -1.79
N SER A 28 -11.89 -1.03 -0.58
CA SER A 28 -11.30 -1.59 0.64
C SER A 28 -12.21 -2.64 1.25
N HIS A 29 -11.64 -3.59 2.00
CA HIS A 29 -12.43 -4.58 2.73
C HIS A 29 -13.26 -3.93 3.84
N THR A 30 -12.76 -2.82 4.41
CA THR A 30 -13.52 -1.99 5.35
C THR A 30 -14.00 -0.75 4.61
N THR A 31 -15.32 -0.61 4.45
CA THR A 31 -15.92 0.45 3.65
C THR A 31 -16.35 1.68 4.46
N ASP A 32 -16.23 1.62 5.78
CA ASP A 32 -16.65 2.69 6.67
C ASP A 32 -15.72 3.90 6.60
N ILE A 33 -16.27 5.08 6.91
CA ILE A 33 -15.47 6.29 7.07
C ILE A 33 -14.58 6.14 8.31
N VAL A 34 -13.30 6.48 8.14
CA VAL A 34 -12.34 6.48 9.23
C VAL A 34 -12.37 7.84 9.93
N GLU A 35 -12.49 7.81 11.27
CA GLU A 35 -12.47 9.03 12.07
C GLU A 35 -11.02 9.49 12.31
N TRP A 36 -10.82 10.80 12.37
CA TRP A 36 -9.48 11.37 12.52
C TRP A 36 -8.75 10.88 13.77
N GLU A 37 -9.42 10.84 14.91
CA GLU A 37 -8.78 10.41 16.16
C GLU A 37 -8.25 8.99 16.07
N GLY A 38 -9.07 8.07 15.54
CA GLY A 38 -8.67 6.69 15.35
C GLY A 38 -7.53 6.55 14.36
N HIS A 39 -7.61 7.28 13.24
CA HIS A 39 -6.56 7.28 12.22
C HIS A 39 -5.25 7.83 12.79
N SER A 40 -5.31 8.96 13.47
CA SER A 40 -4.13 9.63 14.03
C SER A 40 -3.39 8.72 15.02
N ALA A 41 -4.13 8.06 15.91
CA ALA A 41 -3.56 7.11 16.86
C ALA A 41 -2.94 5.89 16.15
N TRP A 42 -3.66 5.34 15.17
CA TRP A 42 -3.17 4.22 14.37
C TRP A 42 -1.90 4.59 13.60
N PHE A 43 -1.89 5.77 13.00
CA PHE A 43 -0.75 6.21 12.20
C PHE A 43 0.51 6.40 13.06
N ALA A 44 0.37 7.08 14.20
CA ALA A 44 1.48 7.27 15.13
C ALA A 44 2.04 5.93 15.62
N SER A 45 1.15 5.01 16.01
CA SER A 45 1.52 3.67 16.42
C SER A 45 2.23 2.90 15.31
N SER A 46 1.74 3.04 14.07
CA SER A 46 2.33 2.38 12.90
C SER A 46 3.76 2.83 12.63
N LEU A 47 4.04 4.12 12.79
CA LEU A 47 5.39 4.66 12.57
C LEU A 47 6.42 4.10 13.56
N GLU A 48 5.98 3.68 14.73
CA GLU A 48 6.83 3.09 15.76
C GLU A 48 6.89 1.56 15.71
N SER A 49 6.02 0.94 14.92
CA SER A 49 5.93 -0.52 14.86
C SER A 49 7.15 -1.13 14.16
N LYS A 50 7.67 -2.21 14.75
CA LYS A 50 8.77 -2.99 14.14
C LYS A 50 8.26 -3.94 13.05
N ASN A 51 6.94 -4.16 12.98
CA ASN A 51 6.31 -5.09 12.05
C ASN A 51 5.45 -4.41 11.00
N ARG A 52 5.55 -3.10 10.89
CA ARG A 52 4.81 -2.34 9.88
C ARG A 52 5.70 -1.28 9.27
N LEU A 53 5.70 -1.23 7.95
CA LEU A 53 6.44 -0.21 7.21
C LEU A 53 5.44 0.56 6.34
N LEU A 54 5.45 1.89 6.48
CA LEU A 54 4.67 2.78 5.64
C LEU A 54 5.64 3.57 4.78
N LEU A 55 5.57 3.37 3.47
CA LEU A 55 6.41 4.10 2.51
C LEU A 55 5.55 5.08 1.75
N LEU A 56 5.98 6.33 1.74
CA LEU A 56 5.33 7.36 0.97
C LEU A 56 6.04 7.52 -0.37
N CYS A 57 5.27 7.49 -1.45
CA CYS A 57 5.76 7.75 -2.79
C CYS A 57 5.43 9.21 -3.14
N GLU A 58 6.42 9.91 -3.65
CA GLU A 58 6.27 11.30 -4.07
C GLU A 58 7.01 11.52 -5.38
N ASN A 59 6.75 12.64 -6.04
CA ASN A 59 7.50 12.95 -7.24
C ASN A 59 8.96 13.27 -6.92
N GLU A 60 9.81 13.32 -7.94
CA GLU A 60 11.26 13.39 -7.79
C GLU A 60 11.73 14.56 -6.89
N ASN A 61 11.06 15.70 -6.96
CA ASN A 61 11.44 16.87 -6.15
C ASN A 61 10.67 17.00 -4.84
N GLY A 62 9.83 16.02 -4.52
CA GLY A 62 9.08 16.00 -3.26
C GLY A 62 7.91 16.98 -3.18
N SER A 63 7.57 17.65 -4.29
CA SER A 63 6.51 18.67 -4.29
C SER A 63 5.09 18.06 -4.29
N LYS A 64 4.94 16.79 -4.65
CA LYS A 64 3.64 16.15 -4.74
C LYS A 64 3.68 14.74 -4.17
N LYS A 65 2.79 14.46 -3.23
CA LYS A 65 2.64 13.12 -2.67
C LYS A 65 1.71 12.30 -3.57
N ILE A 66 2.11 11.07 -3.84
CA ILE A 66 1.45 10.23 -4.85
C ILE A 66 0.67 9.08 -4.22
N ALA A 67 1.30 8.36 -3.30
CA ALA A 67 0.72 7.14 -2.74
C ALA A 67 1.40 6.76 -1.43
N VAL A 68 0.71 5.92 -0.66
CA VAL A 68 1.31 5.23 0.48
C VAL A 68 1.25 3.73 0.21
N VAL A 69 2.38 3.05 0.45
CA VAL A 69 2.47 1.59 0.35
C VAL A 69 2.73 1.06 1.75
N ARG A 70 1.88 0.16 2.21
CA ARG A 70 1.92 -0.38 3.56
C ARG A 70 2.32 -1.85 3.51
N PHE A 71 3.23 -2.22 4.40
CA PHE A 71 3.66 -3.60 4.58
C PHE A 71 3.42 -4.00 6.04
N ASP A 72 2.64 -5.04 6.24
CA ASP A 72 2.41 -5.62 7.57
C ASP A 72 3.15 -6.96 7.64
N VAL A 73 4.20 -7.00 8.45
CA VAL A 73 5.11 -8.16 8.54
C VAL A 73 4.61 -9.15 9.60
N SER A 74 4.54 -10.42 9.22
CA SER A 74 4.24 -11.53 10.12
C SER A 74 5.24 -12.65 9.84
N SER A 75 6.26 -12.77 10.69
CA SER A 75 7.34 -13.74 10.53
C SER A 75 8.10 -13.54 9.20
N THR A 76 7.98 -14.47 8.26
CA THR A 76 8.70 -14.43 6.97
C THR A 76 7.82 -13.95 5.82
N ARG A 77 6.61 -13.47 6.11
CA ARG A 77 5.67 -12.96 5.10
C ARG A 77 5.24 -11.56 5.45
N ALA A 78 4.78 -10.81 4.45
CA ALA A 78 4.20 -9.50 4.68
C ALA A 78 2.98 -9.29 3.79
N LEU A 79 1.96 -8.66 4.35
CA LEU A 79 0.77 -8.24 3.59
C LEU A 79 1.04 -6.83 3.08
N VAL A 80 0.92 -6.63 1.77
CA VAL A 80 1.17 -5.34 1.14
C VAL A 80 -0.11 -4.75 0.57
N SER A 81 -0.27 -3.44 0.74
CA SER A 81 -1.36 -2.68 0.14
C SER A 81 -0.85 -1.34 -0.36
N ILE A 82 -1.52 -0.79 -1.36
CA ILE A 82 -1.20 0.52 -1.90
C ILE A 82 -2.46 1.38 -1.90
N ASN A 83 -2.31 2.63 -1.47
CA ASN A 83 -3.39 3.61 -1.51
C ASN A 83 -2.90 4.85 -2.26
N LEU A 84 -3.48 5.06 -3.43
CA LEU A 84 -3.08 6.13 -4.33
C LEU A 84 -3.86 7.40 -4.00
N SER A 85 -3.19 8.54 -4.05
CA SER A 85 -3.87 9.84 -4.00
C SER A 85 -4.92 9.88 -5.12
N PRO A 86 -6.17 10.30 -4.85
CA PRO A 86 -7.23 10.30 -5.86
C PRO A 86 -6.87 11.05 -7.14
N GLU A 87 -6.16 12.17 -7.03
CA GLU A 87 -5.77 12.95 -8.20
C GLU A 87 -4.71 12.25 -9.09
N MET A 88 -4.08 11.22 -8.56
CA MET A 88 -3.05 10.48 -9.30
C MET A 88 -3.60 9.23 -10.01
N ARG A 89 -4.89 8.98 -9.89
CA ARG A 89 -5.53 7.84 -10.57
C ARG A 89 -5.48 7.99 -12.09
N GLY A 90 -5.36 6.85 -12.78
CA GLY A 90 -5.39 6.82 -14.23
C GLY A 90 -4.13 7.33 -14.91
N LYS A 91 -3.05 7.57 -14.18
CA LYS A 91 -1.79 8.08 -14.73
C LYS A 91 -0.72 6.99 -14.90
N GLY A 92 -1.06 5.74 -14.60
CA GLY A 92 -0.14 4.62 -14.78
C GLY A 92 1.05 4.60 -13.83
N ILE A 93 0.98 5.33 -12.71
CA ILE A 93 2.10 5.51 -11.81
C ILE A 93 2.17 4.45 -10.70
N SER A 94 1.07 3.74 -10.43
CA SER A 94 0.98 2.78 -9.33
C SER A 94 2.01 1.66 -9.43
N LYS A 95 2.27 1.18 -10.64
CA LYS A 95 3.26 0.12 -10.86
C LYS A 95 4.63 0.55 -10.37
N GLN A 96 5.06 1.75 -10.72
CA GLN A 96 6.36 2.27 -10.31
C GLN A 96 6.41 2.47 -8.78
N CYS A 97 5.34 3.02 -8.20
CA CYS A 97 5.25 3.19 -6.74
C CYS A 97 5.40 1.86 -6.02
N LEU A 98 4.68 0.85 -6.46
CA LEU A 98 4.73 -0.47 -5.84
C LEU A 98 6.09 -1.13 -6.02
N SER A 99 6.65 -1.09 -7.22
CA SER A 99 7.96 -1.68 -7.52
C SER A 99 9.08 -1.06 -6.68
N GLU A 100 9.14 0.25 -6.62
CA GLU A 100 10.17 0.97 -5.84
C GLU A 100 9.99 0.72 -4.35
N SER A 101 8.75 0.65 -3.88
CA SER A 101 8.46 0.36 -2.47
C SER A 101 8.90 -1.05 -2.09
N ILE A 102 8.68 -2.03 -2.95
CA ILE A 102 9.11 -3.42 -2.71
C ILE A 102 10.64 -3.50 -2.62
N LYS A 103 11.35 -2.81 -3.49
CA LYS A 103 12.82 -2.78 -3.44
C LYS A 103 13.32 -2.25 -2.09
N LYS A 104 12.71 -1.16 -1.62
CA LYS A 104 13.08 -0.57 -0.33
C LYS A 104 12.72 -1.49 0.83
N PHE A 105 11.54 -2.11 0.76
CA PHE A 105 11.09 -3.06 1.78
C PHE A 105 12.06 -4.26 1.92
N LYS A 106 12.53 -4.80 0.82
CA LYS A 106 13.48 -5.93 0.84
C LYS A 106 14.74 -5.62 1.64
N ASN A 107 15.23 -4.40 1.53
CA ASN A 107 16.41 -3.97 2.26
C ASN A 107 16.16 -3.85 3.76
N GLU A 108 14.95 -3.39 4.14
CA GLU A 108 14.59 -3.21 5.55
C GLU A 108 14.21 -4.52 6.24
N PHE A 109 13.63 -5.48 5.50
CA PHE A 109 13.14 -6.75 6.04
C PHE A 109 13.68 -7.93 5.25
N PRO A 110 15.00 -8.19 5.32
CA PRO A 110 15.61 -9.26 4.52
C PRO A 110 15.12 -10.68 4.87
N GLN A 111 14.49 -10.86 6.05
CA GLN A 111 13.94 -12.15 6.47
C GLN A 111 12.61 -12.49 5.79
N VAL A 112 11.94 -11.52 5.17
CA VAL A 112 10.67 -11.75 4.51
C VAL A 112 10.92 -12.40 3.15
N VAL A 113 10.26 -13.52 2.88
CA VAL A 113 10.44 -14.31 1.66
C VAL A 113 9.25 -14.25 0.73
N ALA A 114 8.11 -13.75 1.20
CA ALA A 114 6.90 -13.66 0.38
C ALA A 114 6.06 -12.44 0.75
N LEU A 115 5.46 -11.84 -0.27
CA LEU A 115 4.50 -10.77 -0.11
C LEU A 115 3.12 -11.29 -0.51
N ASP A 116 2.11 -10.95 0.29
CA ASP A 116 0.72 -11.29 0.03
C ASP A 116 -0.07 -10.01 -0.26
N ALA A 117 -1.06 -10.09 -1.13
CA ALA A 117 -2.00 -9.00 -1.37
C ALA A 117 -3.42 -9.56 -1.43
N GLU A 118 -4.36 -8.85 -0.82
CA GLU A 118 -5.78 -9.22 -0.78
C GLU A 118 -6.56 -8.14 -1.51
N ILE A 119 -7.21 -8.52 -2.62
CA ILE A 119 -7.85 -7.56 -3.53
C ILE A 119 -9.28 -7.99 -3.78
N LYS A 120 -10.21 -7.04 -3.72
CA LYS A 120 -11.61 -7.31 -4.08
C LYS A 120 -11.72 -7.66 -5.55
N PRO A 121 -12.61 -8.61 -5.93
CA PRO A 121 -12.81 -8.98 -7.33
C PRO A 121 -13.16 -7.80 -8.25
N GLU A 122 -13.90 -6.82 -7.74
CA GLU A 122 -14.29 -5.62 -8.50
C GLU A 122 -13.17 -4.61 -8.66
N ASN A 123 -12.08 -4.74 -7.91
CA ASN A 123 -10.94 -3.82 -7.99
C ASN A 123 -9.97 -4.22 -9.10
N ILE A 124 -10.39 -4.01 -10.33
CA ILE A 124 -9.62 -4.39 -11.53
C ILE A 124 -8.30 -3.63 -11.61
N ALA A 125 -8.30 -2.36 -11.23
CA ALA A 125 -7.09 -1.52 -11.26
C ALA A 125 -5.96 -2.10 -10.40
N SER A 126 -6.26 -2.48 -9.15
CA SER A 126 -5.27 -3.12 -8.27
C SER A 126 -4.80 -4.47 -8.80
N GLN A 127 -5.71 -5.28 -9.32
CA GLN A 127 -5.34 -6.56 -9.91
C GLN A 127 -4.29 -6.37 -11.01
N ARG A 128 -4.50 -5.40 -11.88
CA ARG A 128 -3.56 -5.10 -12.97
C ARG A 128 -2.20 -4.65 -12.46
N VAL A 129 -2.21 -3.77 -11.46
CA VAL A 129 -0.96 -3.24 -10.88
C VAL A 129 -0.15 -4.37 -10.24
N PHE A 130 -0.78 -5.16 -9.38
CA PHE A 130 -0.08 -6.25 -8.69
C PHE A 130 0.44 -7.31 -9.67
N LYS A 131 -0.36 -7.69 -10.66
CA LYS A 131 0.10 -8.61 -11.72
C LYS A 131 1.27 -8.05 -12.50
N SER A 132 1.24 -6.77 -12.83
CA SER A 132 2.31 -6.13 -13.60
C SER A 132 3.64 -6.10 -12.88
N VAL A 133 3.63 -6.15 -11.55
CA VAL A 133 4.82 -6.17 -10.71
C VAL A 133 5.34 -7.60 -10.50
N GLY A 134 4.52 -8.61 -10.75
CA GLY A 134 4.91 -10.01 -10.65
C GLY A 134 4.13 -10.83 -9.64
N PHE A 135 3.09 -10.27 -9.04
CA PHE A 135 2.20 -11.04 -8.17
C PHE A 135 1.35 -11.99 -9.01
N VAL A 136 1.10 -13.16 -8.44
CA VAL A 136 0.30 -14.22 -9.06
C VAL A 136 -0.92 -14.48 -8.18
N ASN A 137 -2.09 -14.63 -8.81
CA ASN A 137 -3.31 -15.02 -8.11
C ASN A 137 -3.20 -16.49 -7.71
N VAL A 138 -3.24 -16.77 -6.41
CA VAL A 138 -3.01 -18.12 -5.89
C VAL A 138 -4.26 -18.79 -5.34
N ARG A 139 -5.26 -18.02 -4.96
CA ARG A 139 -6.57 -18.54 -4.54
C ARG A 139 -7.59 -17.42 -4.47
N ASP A 140 -8.85 -17.79 -4.40
CA ASP A 140 -9.97 -16.86 -4.33
C ASP A 140 -11.02 -17.36 -3.34
N ASP A 141 -11.73 -16.44 -2.72
CA ASP A 141 -13.00 -16.74 -2.07
C ASP A 141 -14.07 -15.77 -2.61
N VAL A 142 -15.26 -15.78 -2.00
CA VAL A 142 -16.39 -14.97 -2.51
C VAL A 142 -16.08 -13.46 -2.51
N SER A 143 -15.32 -13.00 -1.55
CA SER A 143 -15.09 -11.57 -1.33
C SER A 143 -13.68 -11.09 -1.68
N THR A 144 -12.73 -12.01 -1.90
CA THR A 144 -11.32 -11.64 -1.99
C THR A 144 -10.55 -12.51 -2.97
N LEU A 145 -9.72 -11.86 -3.79
CA LEU A 145 -8.68 -12.51 -4.58
C LEU A 145 -7.36 -12.42 -3.80
N TYR A 146 -6.65 -13.55 -3.66
CA TYR A 146 -5.38 -13.62 -2.94
C TYR A 146 -4.23 -13.73 -3.93
N PHE A 147 -3.29 -12.79 -3.83
CA PHE A 147 -2.12 -12.72 -4.70
C PHE A 147 -0.85 -12.92 -3.88
N GLU A 148 0.16 -13.48 -4.52
CA GLU A 148 1.44 -13.76 -3.86
C GLU A 148 2.61 -13.38 -4.77
N TYR A 149 3.67 -12.87 -4.14
CA TYR A 149 4.94 -12.55 -4.80
C TYR A 149 6.06 -13.18 -3.96
N LEU A 150 6.85 -14.07 -4.55
CA LEU A 150 7.96 -14.71 -3.86
C LEU A 150 9.23 -13.88 -4.05
N ILE A 151 9.87 -13.55 -2.94
CA ILE A 151 11.14 -12.83 -2.91
C ILE A 151 12.25 -13.86 -2.89
N CYS A 152 13.04 -13.89 -3.95
CA CYS A 152 14.16 -14.83 -4.06
C CYS A 152 15.48 -14.18 -3.72
#